data_16ea34d8f9283f723775eb38ced3bb16
#
_entry.id   16ea34d8f9283f723775eb38ced3bb16
#
_cell.length_a   1.000
_cell.length_b   1.000
_cell.length_c   1.000
_cell.angle_alpha   90.00
_cell.angle_beta   90.00
_cell.angle_gamma   90.00
#
_symmetry.space_group_name_H-M   'P 1'
#
loop_
_entity.id
_entity.type
_entity.pdbx_description
1 polymer ?
#
loop_
_entity_poly.entity_id
_entity_poly.type
_entity_poly.pdbx_seq_one_letter_code
_entity_poly.pdbx_strand_id
1 'polypeptide(L)'
;FRDSYGDADGNYYYQQRWNSQDLDDTPIVADLLPPCKDEQLRKALYDLFGIEEMLSKHIILLSSGELRKFQLTKTLLSGPRVLIMDNPFIGLDARTRGLLHTLLGKLTEMTNLQIILVLSKTDDIPTFITHVIPVEDRHCGPKITLQEYLAHREPDPAHVLSDEKRQRILDLPYADNLFHTEHIVDLNKVSIRYGERVILKEFDWTVKCGEKWALSGENGAGKSTLLSLICADNPQSYACDISLFGRKRGSGESIWEIKKHIGYVSPEMHRAYLKNLPAIDIVASGLHDSIGLYRK
;
A
#
# COMPACT_ATOMS: atom_id res chain seq x y z
N PHE A 1 -1.89 -11.29 14.07
CA PHE A 1 -1.70 -12.68 13.62
C PHE A 1 -0.65 -12.69 12.51
N ARG A 2 0.60 -12.94 12.86
CA ARG A 2 1.56 -13.39 11.89
C ARG A 2 1.17 -14.84 11.60
N ASP A 3 0.55 -15.08 10.46
CA ASP A 3 0.55 -16.42 9.92
C ASP A 3 2.02 -16.80 9.78
N SER A 4 2.46 -17.79 10.53
CA SER A 4 3.79 -18.38 10.45
C SER A 4 3.91 -19.19 9.14
N TYR A 5 3.73 -18.51 8.02
CA TYR A 5 4.25 -19.00 6.75
C TYR A 5 5.74 -18.69 6.75
N GLY A 6 6.47 -19.66 7.26
CA GLY A 6 7.89 -19.81 7.30
C GLY A 6 8.68 -18.53 7.48
N ASP A 7 9.73 -18.61 8.27
CA ASP A 7 10.87 -17.68 8.21
C ASP A 7 11.48 -17.64 6.79
N ALA A 8 10.62 -17.33 5.79
CA ALA A 8 11.08 -16.96 4.47
C ALA A 8 11.72 -15.59 4.64
N ASP A 9 13.03 -15.60 4.64
CA ASP A 9 13.89 -14.43 4.67
C ASP A 9 13.23 -13.28 3.91
N GLY A 10 13.02 -12.13 4.57
CA GLY A 10 12.35 -10.97 3.96
C GLY A 10 13.05 -10.39 2.73
N ASN A 11 14.27 -10.83 2.41
CA ASN A 11 14.92 -10.64 1.12
C ASN A 11 14.16 -11.25 -0.05
N TYR A 12 13.34 -12.25 0.20
CA TYR A 12 12.51 -12.91 -0.81
C TYR A 12 11.40 -12.01 -1.37
N TYR A 13 10.81 -11.12 -0.57
CA TYR A 13 9.64 -10.35 -1.02
C TYR A 13 9.95 -9.35 -2.15
N TYR A 14 11.12 -8.69 -2.12
CA TYR A 14 11.51 -7.75 -3.18
C TYR A 14 12.19 -8.44 -4.37
N GLN A 15 13.02 -9.42 -4.12
CA GLN A 15 13.68 -10.18 -5.20
C GLN A 15 12.71 -11.10 -5.94
N GLN A 16 11.77 -11.75 -5.24
CA GLN A 16 10.79 -12.64 -5.86
C GLN A 16 9.71 -11.91 -6.66
N ARG A 17 9.38 -10.68 -6.33
CA ARG A 17 8.44 -9.88 -7.14
C ARG A 17 8.97 -9.66 -8.57
N TRP A 18 10.26 -9.78 -8.76
CA TRP A 18 10.95 -9.53 -10.03
C TRP A 18 11.67 -10.76 -10.60
N ASN A 19 12.01 -11.75 -9.79
CA ASN A 19 12.64 -12.99 -10.21
C ASN A 19 11.59 -14.10 -10.23
N SER A 20 11.27 -14.61 -11.41
CA SER A 20 10.32 -15.69 -11.69
C SER A 20 10.85 -17.08 -11.30
N GLN A 21 11.69 -17.22 -10.28
CA GLN A 21 12.26 -18.50 -9.88
C GLN A 21 11.64 -18.94 -8.55
N ASP A 22 11.16 -20.19 -8.52
CA ASP A 22 10.56 -20.91 -7.40
C ASP A 22 9.12 -20.54 -7.00
N LEU A 23 8.20 -20.55 -7.97
CA LEU A 23 6.76 -20.54 -7.70
C LEU A 23 6.24 -21.91 -7.21
N ASP A 24 6.97 -23.00 -7.49
CA ASP A 24 6.47 -24.37 -7.32
C ASP A 24 6.15 -24.75 -5.87
N ASP A 25 6.78 -24.10 -4.88
CA ASP A 25 6.55 -24.37 -3.45
C ASP A 25 5.58 -23.40 -2.76
N THR A 26 5.03 -22.41 -3.48
CA THR A 26 4.15 -21.42 -2.85
C THR A 26 2.67 -21.76 -3.09
N PRO A 27 1.83 -21.75 -2.03
CA PRO A 27 0.41 -22.08 -2.18
C PRO A 27 -0.33 -21.05 -3.03
N ILE A 28 -1.34 -21.50 -3.74
CA ILE A 28 -2.30 -20.64 -4.43
C ILE A 28 -3.40 -20.18 -3.45
N VAL A 29 -4.06 -19.09 -3.79
CA VAL A 29 -5.15 -18.51 -3.00
C VAL A 29 -6.23 -19.53 -2.69
N ALA A 30 -6.61 -20.39 -3.67
CA ALA A 30 -7.65 -21.38 -3.50
C ALA A 30 -7.35 -22.37 -2.35
N ASP A 31 -6.09 -22.78 -2.19
CA ASP A 31 -5.69 -23.75 -1.17
C ASP A 31 -5.73 -23.21 0.26
N LEU A 32 -5.72 -21.90 0.39
CA LEU A 32 -5.63 -21.21 1.67
C LEU A 32 -6.98 -20.71 2.20
N LEU A 33 -8.02 -20.78 1.37
CA LEU A 33 -9.37 -20.38 1.78
C LEU A 33 -10.05 -21.50 2.56
N PRO A 34 -10.64 -21.21 3.75
CA PRO A 34 -11.33 -22.22 4.51
C PRO A 34 -12.63 -22.64 3.81
N PRO A 35 -13.06 -23.88 4.02
CA PRO A 35 -14.38 -24.34 3.54
C PRO A 35 -15.47 -23.51 4.24
N CYS A 36 -16.42 -23.01 3.46
CA CYS A 36 -17.56 -22.26 3.98
C CYS A 36 -18.85 -23.06 3.75
N LYS A 37 -19.66 -23.22 4.80
CA LYS A 37 -20.96 -23.89 4.71
C LYS A 37 -22.04 -22.97 4.14
N ASP A 38 -21.86 -21.66 4.29
CA ASP A 38 -22.77 -20.65 3.78
C ASP A 38 -22.34 -20.21 2.37
N GLU A 39 -22.96 -20.82 1.37
CA GLU A 39 -22.72 -20.52 -0.03
C GLU A 39 -23.09 -19.09 -0.43
N GLN A 40 -24.09 -18.50 0.23
CA GLN A 40 -24.49 -17.11 -0.04
C GLN A 40 -23.43 -16.14 0.46
N LEU A 41 -22.92 -16.36 1.66
CA LEU A 41 -21.82 -15.57 2.21
C LEU A 41 -20.55 -15.73 1.35
N ARG A 42 -20.21 -16.96 0.96
CA ARG A 42 -19.05 -17.21 0.10
C ARG A 42 -19.16 -16.43 -1.22
N LYS A 43 -20.29 -16.56 -1.90
CA LYS A 43 -20.53 -15.86 -3.16
C LYS A 43 -20.45 -14.34 -2.99
N ALA A 44 -21.11 -13.79 -1.96
CA ALA A 44 -21.08 -12.36 -1.69
C ALA A 44 -19.66 -11.82 -1.44
N LEU A 45 -18.81 -12.58 -0.71
CA LEU A 45 -17.42 -12.23 -0.48
C LEU A 45 -16.56 -12.32 -1.74
N TYR A 46 -16.79 -13.35 -2.55
CA TYR A 46 -16.06 -13.55 -3.80
C TYR A 46 -16.37 -12.44 -4.80
N ASP A 47 -17.64 -12.11 -4.97
CA ASP A 47 -18.08 -11.02 -5.84
C ASP A 47 -17.55 -9.65 -5.34
N LEU A 48 -17.63 -9.43 -4.02
CA LEU A 48 -17.18 -8.16 -3.41
C LEU A 48 -15.70 -7.89 -3.61
N PHE A 49 -14.88 -8.90 -3.39
CA PHE A 49 -13.42 -8.76 -3.40
C PHE A 49 -12.75 -9.19 -4.70
N GLY A 50 -13.53 -9.73 -5.66
CA GLY A 50 -12.98 -10.28 -6.90
C GLY A 50 -12.07 -11.48 -6.65
N ILE A 51 -12.45 -12.37 -5.72
CA ILE A 51 -11.62 -13.50 -5.29
C ILE A 51 -11.48 -14.53 -6.40
N GLU A 52 -12.50 -14.73 -7.25
CA GLU A 52 -12.45 -15.71 -8.34
C GLU A 52 -11.26 -15.49 -9.27
N GLU A 53 -10.95 -14.22 -9.59
CA GLU A 53 -9.80 -13.87 -10.43
C GLU A 53 -8.44 -14.12 -9.75
N MET A 54 -8.46 -14.34 -8.44
CA MET A 54 -7.25 -14.54 -7.64
C MET A 54 -7.03 -15.99 -7.23
N LEU A 55 -8.00 -16.89 -7.38
CA LEU A 55 -7.94 -18.27 -6.89
C LEU A 55 -6.72 -19.04 -7.38
N SER A 56 -6.35 -18.87 -8.63
CA SER A 56 -5.19 -19.54 -9.25
C SER A 56 -3.86 -18.80 -9.04
N LYS A 57 -3.86 -17.64 -8.39
CA LYS A 57 -2.63 -16.89 -8.15
C LYS A 57 -1.91 -17.43 -6.93
N HIS A 58 -0.59 -17.50 -7.02
CA HIS A 58 0.27 -17.73 -5.85
C HIS A 58 0.18 -16.54 -4.90
N ILE A 59 0.13 -16.80 -3.59
CA ILE A 59 -0.07 -15.75 -2.58
C ILE A 59 1.01 -14.66 -2.61
N ILE A 60 2.23 -15.03 -2.99
CA ILE A 60 3.37 -14.11 -3.12
C ILE A 60 3.22 -13.13 -4.29
N LEU A 61 2.40 -13.46 -5.28
CA LEU A 61 2.13 -12.62 -6.44
C LEU A 61 1.00 -11.61 -6.23
N LEU A 62 0.33 -11.67 -5.08
CA LEU A 62 -0.73 -10.73 -4.75
C LEU A 62 -0.15 -9.35 -4.46
N SER A 63 -0.77 -8.32 -5.04
CA SER A 63 -0.53 -6.94 -4.60
C SER A 63 -0.97 -6.75 -3.15
N SER A 64 -0.48 -5.70 -2.47
CA SER A 64 -0.87 -5.41 -1.08
C SER A 64 -2.39 -5.30 -0.91
N GLY A 65 -3.09 -4.73 -1.89
CA GLY A 65 -4.55 -4.64 -1.91
C GLY A 65 -5.22 -6.00 -2.09
N GLU A 66 -4.74 -6.83 -3.01
CA GLU A 66 -5.27 -8.19 -3.22
C GLU A 66 -5.03 -9.08 -2.00
N LEU A 67 -3.85 -9.00 -1.38
CA LEU A 67 -3.55 -9.73 -0.15
C LEU A 67 -4.49 -9.34 0.99
N ARG A 68 -4.82 -8.04 1.12
CA ARG A 68 -5.77 -7.56 2.12
C ARG A 68 -7.18 -8.11 1.88
N LYS A 69 -7.66 -8.07 0.63
CA LYS A 69 -8.94 -8.64 0.23
C LYS A 69 -9.00 -10.13 0.54
N PHE A 70 -7.94 -10.86 0.20
CA PHE A 70 -7.81 -12.29 0.52
C PHE A 70 -7.88 -12.56 2.03
N GLN A 71 -7.11 -11.82 2.84
CA GLN A 71 -7.10 -11.97 4.30
C GLN A 71 -8.48 -11.71 4.92
N LEU A 72 -9.18 -10.67 4.48
CA LEU A 72 -10.53 -10.38 4.93
C LEU A 72 -11.51 -11.49 4.55
N THR A 73 -11.45 -11.98 3.30
CA THR A 73 -12.27 -13.11 2.85
C THR A 73 -12.01 -14.35 3.67
N LYS A 74 -10.74 -14.74 3.85
CA LYS A 74 -10.34 -15.89 4.66
C LYS A 74 -10.89 -15.81 6.08
N THR A 75 -10.78 -14.65 6.71
CA THR A 75 -11.27 -14.43 8.08
C THR A 75 -12.80 -14.51 8.16
N LEU A 76 -13.50 -13.89 7.23
CA LEU A 76 -14.97 -13.88 7.23
C LEU A 76 -15.56 -15.26 6.90
N LEU A 77 -14.94 -16.01 6.00
CA LEU A 77 -15.36 -17.38 5.67
C LEU A 77 -15.22 -18.36 6.84
N SER A 78 -14.32 -18.10 7.80
CA SER A 78 -14.17 -18.93 9.00
C SER A 78 -15.34 -18.79 9.99
N GLY A 79 -16.30 -17.87 9.76
CA GLY A 79 -17.49 -17.67 10.57
C GLY A 79 -17.21 -17.26 12.02
N PRO A 80 -16.41 -16.22 12.29
CA PRO A 80 -16.08 -15.83 13.65
C PRO A 80 -17.31 -15.28 14.39
N ARG A 81 -17.39 -15.48 15.70
CA ARG A 81 -18.41 -14.85 16.56
C ARG A 81 -18.01 -13.41 16.93
N VAL A 82 -16.72 -13.15 17.03
CA VAL A 82 -16.14 -11.83 17.27
C VAL A 82 -15.10 -11.55 16.21
N LEU A 83 -15.27 -10.47 15.49
CA LEU A 83 -14.32 -10.02 14.45
C LEU A 83 -13.61 -8.77 14.95
N ILE A 84 -12.30 -8.88 15.14
CA ILE A 84 -11.46 -7.75 15.52
C ILE A 84 -10.63 -7.35 14.30
N MET A 85 -10.73 -6.09 13.90
CA MET A 85 -10.00 -5.56 12.74
C MET A 85 -9.22 -4.30 13.14
N ASP A 86 -7.92 -4.34 12.89
CA ASP A 86 -7.04 -3.20 13.09
C ASP A 86 -6.82 -2.48 11.77
N ASN A 87 -7.30 -1.24 11.70
CA ASN A 87 -7.22 -0.36 10.53
C ASN A 87 -7.62 -1.07 9.21
N PRO A 88 -8.82 -1.69 9.12
CA PRO A 88 -9.20 -2.54 8.00
C PRO A 88 -9.30 -1.80 6.67
N PHE A 89 -9.45 -0.48 6.69
CA PHE A 89 -9.68 0.34 5.50
C PHE A 89 -8.40 0.89 4.86
N ILE A 90 -7.24 0.74 5.51
CA ILE A 90 -5.95 1.15 4.95
C ILE A 90 -5.63 0.30 3.73
N GLY A 91 -5.24 0.96 2.63
CA GLY A 91 -4.87 0.29 1.37
C GLY A 91 -6.04 -0.17 0.51
N LEU A 92 -7.28 0.07 0.95
CA LEU A 92 -8.47 -0.10 0.12
C LEU A 92 -8.77 1.18 -0.66
N ASP A 93 -9.13 1.05 -1.93
CA ASP A 93 -9.70 2.16 -2.69
C ASP A 93 -11.10 2.54 -2.17
N ALA A 94 -11.59 3.72 -2.56
CA ALA A 94 -12.85 4.27 -2.05
C ALA A 94 -14.06 3.35 -2.32
N ARG A 95 -14.10 2.70 -3.50
CA ARG A 95 -15.17 1.79 -3.88
C ARG A 95 -15.16 0.54 -2.99
N THR A 96 -14.01 -0.11 -2.87
CA THR A 96 -13.86 -1.32 -2.04
C THR A 96 -14.12 -1.03 -0.57
N ARG A 97 -13.72 0.14 -0.07
CA ARG A 97 -14.04 0.60 1.30
C ARG A 97 -15.55 0.71 1.52
N GLY A 98 -16.27 1.39 0.63
CA GLY A 98 -17.73 1.53 0.72
C GLY A 98 -18.45 0.20 0.68
N LEU A 99 -18.01 -0.72 -0.18
CA LEU A 99 -18.55 -2.06 -0.26
C LEU A 99 -18.29 -2.87 1.01
N LEU A 100 -17.09 -2.75 1.60
CA LEU A 100 -16.76 -3.41 2.87
C LEU A 100 -17.64 -2.88 4.03
N HIS A 101 -17.85 -1.56 4.11
CA HIS A 101 -18.78 -0.98 5.09
C HIS A 101 -20.18 -1.59 4.94
N THR A 102 -20.71 -1.64 3.72
CA THR A 102 -22.04 -2.20 3.44
C THR A 102 -22.12 -3.68 3.82
N LEU A 103 -21.09 -4.47 3.47
CA LEU A 103 -21.05 -5.90 3.80
C LEU A 103 -21.02 -6.13 5.31
N LEU A 104 -20.13 -5.45 6.03
CA LEU A 104 -20.02 -5.60 7.48
C LEU A 104 -21.30 -5.19 8.18
N GLY A 105 -21.97 -4.11 7.73
CA GLY A 105 -23.28 -3.71 8.23
C GLY A 105 -24.32 -4.81 8.04
N LYS A 106 -24.44 -5.37 6.83
CA LYS A 106 -25.35 -6.49 6.57
C LYS A 106 -25.04 -7.72 7.42
N LEU A 107 -23.77 -8.06 7.62
CA LEU A 107 -23.38 -9.18 8.46
C LEU A 107 -23.81 -8.98 9.92
N THR A 108 -23.72 -7.77 10.45
CA THR A 108 -24.19 -7.48 11.83
C THR A 108 -25.71 -7.55 11.96
N GLU A 109 -26.46 -7.24 10.89
CA GLU A 109 -27.92 -7.35 10.88
C GLU A 109 -28.41 -8.81 10.75
N MET A 110 -27.72 -9.61 9.94
CA MET A 110 -28.11 -10.98 9.60
C MET A 110 -27.57 -12.02 10.60
N THR A 111 -26.56 -11.68 11.38
CA THR A 111 -25.86 -12.60 12.27
C THR A 111 -25.62 -11.96 13.63
N ASN A 112 -25.29 -12.79 14.63
CA ASN A 112 -24.84 -12.30 15.94
C ASN A 112 -23.35 -11.94 15.98
N LEU A 113 -22.78 -11.50 14.84
CA LEU A 113 -21.37 -11.12 14.74
C LEU A 113 -21.10 -9.85 15.54
N GLN A 114 -20.21 -9.93 16.50
CA GLN A 114 -19.68 -8.78 17.21
C GLN A 114 -18.46 -8.25 16.45
N ILE A 115 -18.43 -6.95 16.16
CA ILE A 115 -17.34 -6.30 15.45
C ILE A 115 -16.65 -5.30 16.37
N ILE A 116 -15.32 -5.39 16.44
CA ILE A 116 -14.46 -4.41 17.10
C ILE A 116 -13.52 -3.85 16.05
N LEU A 117 -13.63 -2.55 15.79
CA LEU A 117 -12.74 -1.84 14.87
C LEU A 117 -11.75 -0.99 15.66
N VAL A 118 -10.48 -1.15 15.38
CA VAL A 118 -9.44 -0.21 15.80
C VAL A 118 -9.15 0.70 14.63
N LEU A 119 -9.35 2.00 14.80
CA LEU A 119 -9.22 2.98 13.72
C LEU A 119 -8.30 4.11 14.15
N SER A 120 -7.38 4.47 13.28
CA SER A 120 -6.50 5.63 13.46
C SER A 120 -7.10 6.93 12.91
N LYS A 121 -8.17 6.81 12.11
CA LYS A 121 -8.90 7.94 11.52
C LYS A 121 -10.37 7.85 11.87
N THR A 122 -10.90 8.92 12.42
CA THR A 122 -12.29 9.02 12.85
C THR A 122 -13.27 9.09 11.68
N ASP A 123 -12.82 9.55 10.51
CA ASP A 123 -13.64 9.63 9.29
C ASP A 123 -13.98 8.25 8.70
N ASP A 124 -13.26 7.22 9.14
CA ASP A 124 -13.46 5.85 8.67
C ASP A 124 -14.45 5.04 9.55
N ILE A 125 -15.12 5.67 10.55
CA ILE A 125 -16.07 4.97 11.43
C ILE A 125 -17.35 4.63 10.64
N PRO A 126 -17.68 3.33 10.46
CA PRO A 126 -18.90 2.95 9.76
C PRO A 126 -20.16 3.26 10.56
N THR A 127 -21.27 3.53 9.86
CA THR A 127 -22.55 3.89 10.47
C THR A 127 -23.20 2.78 11.29
N PHE A 128 -22.84 1.52 11.08
CA PHE A 128 -23.34 0.38 11.86
C PHE A 128 -22.68 0.25 13.24
N ILE A 129 -21.61 1.02 13.51
CA ILE A 129 -20.96 1.03 14.83
C ILE A 129 -21.89 1.68 15.85
N THR A 130 -22.10 1.02 16.95
CA THR A 130 -23.02 1.47 18.01
C THR A 130 -22.34 2.31 19.08
N HIS A 131 -21.08 1.97 19.41
CA HIS A 131 -20.35 2.60 20.50
C HIS A 131 -18.89 2.85 20.11
N VAL A 132 -18.31 3.86 20.73
CA VAL A 132 -16.90 4.27 20.54
C VAL A 132 -16.24 4.37 21.92
N ILE A 133 -14.97 3.98 21.98
CA ILE A 133 -14.07 4.25 23.10
C ILE A 133 -12.93 5.10 22.52
N PRO A 134 -12.89 6.42 22.78
CA PRO A 134 -11.78 7.25 22.36
C PRO A 134 -10.52 6.87 23.13
N VAL A 135 -9.39 6.82 22.45
CA VAL A 135 -8.08 6.54 23.06
C VAL A 135 -7.14 7.68 22.68
N GLU A 136 -6.78 8.50 23.66
CA GLU A 136 -5.96 9.69 23.50
C GLU A 136 -4.89 9.72 24.58
N ASP A 137 -3.68 10.14 24.22
CA ASP A 137 -2.55 10.26 25.16
C ASP A 137 -2.33 9.02 26.06
N ARG A 138 -2.53 7.81 25.49
CA ARG A 138 -2.42 6.53 26.19
C ARG A 138 -3.50 6.28 27.27
N HIS A 139 -4.56 7.06 27.25
CA HIS A 139 -5.73 6.87 28.11
C HIS A 139 -6.94 6.42 27.31
N CYS A 140 -7.67 5.44 27.84
CA CYS A 140 -8.96 5.04 27.29
C CYS A 140 -10.06 5.88 27.94
N GLY A 141 -10.82 6.58 27.11
CA GLY A 141 -12.01 7.30 27.54
C GLY A 141 -13.18 6.37 27.89
N PRO A 142 -14.30 6.93 28.31
CA PRO A 142 -15.50 6.17 28.58
C PRO A 142 -16.09 5.58 27.29
N LYS A 143 -16.84 4.49 27.45
CA LYS A 143 -17.68 3.96 26.37
C LYS A 143 -18.85 4.92 26.17
N ILE A 144 -18.95 5.50 24.98
CA ILE A 144 -20.03 6.42 24.58
C ILE A 144 -20.70 5.92 23.31
N THR A 145 -21.90 6.39 23.01
CA THR A 145 -22.57 6.08 21.75
C THR A 145 -21.85 6.76 20.57
N LEU A 146 -22.00 6.20 19.35
CA LEU A 146 -21.46 6.85 18.15
C LEU A 146 -22.03 8.27 17.98
N GLN A 147 -23.31 8.48 18.29
CA GLN A 147 -23.96 9.79 18.19
C GLN A 147 -23.31 10.81 19.13
N GLU A 148 -23.12 10.46 20.40
CA GLU A 148 -22.42 11.30 21.38
C GLU A 148 -21.00 11.61 20.93
N TYR A 149 -20.27 10.60 20.43
CA TYR A 149 -18.92 10.79 19.93
C TYR A 149 -18.86 11.80 18.77
N LEU A 150 -19.74 11.65 17.78
CA LEU A 150 -19.78 12.55 16.62
C LEU A 150 -20.25 13.98 17.00
N ALA A 151 -21.12 14.12 18.00
CA ALA A 151 -21.59 15.44 18.47
C ALA A 151 -20.49 16.22 19.23
N HIS A 152 -19.59 15.54 19.91
CA HIS A 152 -18.52 16.16 20.70
C HIS A 152 -17.17 16.16 19.98
N ARG A 153 -17.12 15.63 18.76
CA ARG A 153 -15.90 15.58 17.96
C ARG A 153 -15.48 17.00 17.57
N GLU A 154 -14.37 17.44 18.15
CA GLU A 154 -13.67 18.59 17.58
C GLU A 154 -13.09 18.19 16.23
N PRO A 155 -13.18 19.05 15.20
CA PRO A 155 -12.47 18.82 13.95
C PRO A 155 -10.99 18.63 14.30
N ASP A 156 -10.41 17.53 13.79
CA ASP A 156 -8.99 17.22 13.99
C ASP A 156 -8.20 18.51 13.69
N PRO A 157 -7.53 19.11 14.67
CA PRO A 157 -6.81 20.35 14.42
C PRO A 157 -5.83 20.00 13.30
N ALA A 158 -6.09 20.53 12.12
CA ALA A 158 -5.16 20.38 11.00
C ALA A 158 -3.78 20.64 11.61
N HIS A 159 -2.86 19.67 11.51
CA HIS A 159 -1.50 19.83 12.00
C HIS A 159 -0.85 20.96 11.22
N VAL A 160 -1.29 22.17 11.53
CA VAL A 160 -0.73 23.40 10.99
C VAL A 160 0.64 23.49 11.62
N LEU A 161 1.66 23.26 10.82
CA LEU A 161 3.03 23.55 11.23
C LEU A 161 3.05 24.98 11.77
N SER A 162 3.52 25.15 13.02
CA SER A 162 3.75 26.51 13.55
C SER A 162 4.65 27.28 12.58
N ASP A 163 4.43 28.57 12.46
CA ASP A 163 5.22 29.43 11.55
C ASP A 163 6.72 29.26 11.78
N GLU A 164 7.16 29.08 13.02
CA GLU A 164 8.56 28.82 13.37
C GLU A 164 9.06 27.50 12.77
N LYS A 165 8.29 26.41 12.88
CA LYS A 165 8.67 25.11 12.28
C LYS A 165 8.66 25.18 10.76
N ARG A 166 7.68 25.89 10.19
CA ARG A 166 7.59 26.13 8.76
C ARG A 166 8.83 26.86 8.26
N GLN A 167 9.22 27.95 8.95
CA GLN A 167 10.39 28.74 8.58
C GLN A 167 11.67 27.90 8.69
N ARG A 168 11.85 27.13 9.77
CA ARG A 168 13.00 26.22 9.89
C ARG A 168 13.11 25.19 8.77
N ILE A 169 11.98 24.70 8.24
CA ILE A 169 11.97 23.79 7.07
C ILE A 169 12.38 24.55 5.81
N LEU A 170 11.89 25.78 5.63
CA LEU A 170 12.23 26.61 4.48
C LEU A 170 13.70 27.05 4.48
N ASP A 171 14.29 27.21 5.65
CA ASP A 171 15.70 27.61 5.83
C ASP A 171 16.68 26.44 5.72
N LEU A 172 16.18 25.20 5.57
CA LEU A 172 17.05 24.05 5.33
C LEU A 172 17.81 24.24 4.01
N PRO A 173 19.12 23.96 3.98
CA PRO A 173 19.88 24.04 2.74
C PRO A 173 19.33 23.01 1.76
N TYR A 174 18.70 23.49 0.72
CA TYR A 174 18.39 22.65 -0.44
C TYR A 174 19.68 22.36 -1.17
N ALA A 175 19.94 21.09 -1.44
CA ALA A 175 20.96 20.76 -2.42
C ALA A 175 20.60 21.45 -3.74
N ASP A 176 21.55 22.15 -4.34
CA ASP A 176 21.37 22.75 -5.68
C ASP A 176 21.19 21.67 -6.74
N ASN A 177 20.09 20.95 -6.65
CA ASN A 177 19.65 19.99 -7.66
C ASN A 177 18.85 20.73 -8.73
N LEU A 178 19.44 21.78 -9.28
CA LEU A 178 18.89 22.43 -10.45
C LEU A 178 19.07 21.45 -11.64
N PHE A 179 18.00 20.70 -11.91
CA PHE A 179 17.89 19.99 -13.17
C PHE A 179 17.80 21.04 -14.28
N HIS A 180 18.80 21.06 -15.13
CA HIS A 180 18.79 21.90 -16.32
C HIS A 180 17.94 21.26 -17.45
N THR A 181 16.93 20.47 -17.09
CA THR A 181 16.03 19.83 -18.04
C THR A 181 14.59 20.26 -17.80
N GLU A 182 13.88 20.54 -18.87
CA GLU A 182 12.47 20.88 -18.82
C GLU A 182 11.63 19.66 -18.42
N HIS A 183 11.97 18.47 -18.92
CA HIS A 183 11.25 17.23 -18.70
C HIS A 183 11.95 16.37 -17.65
N ILE A 184 11.28 16.12 -16.53
CA ILE A 184 11.78 15.26 -15.44
C ILE A 184 11.48 13.79 -15.74
N VAL A 185 10.29 13.52 -16.28
CA VAL A 185 9.86 12.19 -16.73
C VAL A 185 9.31 12.33 -18.13
N ASP A 186 9.71 11.45 -19.00
CA ASP A 186 9.18 11.36 -20.36
C ASP A 186 9.02 9.89 -20.73
N LEU A 187 7.78 9.46 -20.87
CA LEU A 187 7.38 8.10 -21.24
C LEU A 187 6.70 8.16 -22.60
N ASN A 188 7.21 7.41 -23.58
CA ASN A 188 6.73 7.38 -24.94
C ASN A 188 6.20 5.99 -25.28
N LYS A 189 4.88 5.85 -25.48
CA LYS A 189 4.19 4.60 -25.85
C LYS A 189 4.65 3.40 -25.02
N VAL A 190 4.84 3.62 -23.73
CA VAL A 190 5.35 2.61 -22.81
C VAL A 190 4.31 1.51 -22.61
N SER A 191 4.73 0.26 -22.84
CA SER A 191 3.90 -0.92 -22.61
C SER A 191 4.61 -1.87 -21.67
N ILE A 192 3.92 -2.29 -20.60
CA ILE A 192 4.45 -3.21 -19.58
C ILE A 192 3.54 -4.42 -19.48
N ARG A 193 4.14 -5.60 -19.48
CA ARG A 193 3.44 -6.89 -19.40
C ARG A 193 4.11 -7.80 -18.36
N TYR A 194 3.30 -8.56 -17.66
CA TYR A 194 3.75 -9.67 -16.80
C TYR A 194 3.02 -10.94 -17.23
N GLY A 195 3.75 -11.83 -17.91
CA GLY A 195 3.15 -12.96 -18.61
C GLY A 195 2.13 -12.48 -19.64
N GLU A 196 0.92 -13.02 -19.58
CA GLU A 196 -0.19 -12.64 -20.47
C GLU A 196 -0.89 -11.33 -20.06
N ARG A 197 -0.63 -10.84 -18.84
CA ARG A 197 -1.29 -9.65 -18.31
C ARG A 197 -0.60 -8.37 -18.77
N VAL A 198 -1.32 -7.54 -19.52
CA VAL A 198 -0.90 -6.17 -19.87
C VAL A 198 -1.25 -5.24 -18.72
N ILE A 199 -0.28 -4.53 -18.17
CA ILE A 199 -0.45 -3.56 -17.07
C ILE A 199 -0.52 -2.14 -17.60
N LEU A 200 0.41 -1.79 -18.50
CA LEU A 200 0.39 -0.50 -19.20
C LEU A 200 0.42 -0.80 -20.71
N LYS A 201 -0.38 -0.06 -21.46
CA LYS A 201 -0.47 -0.23 -22.92
C LYS A 201 -0.33 1.14 -23.59
N GLU A 202 0.74 1.28 -24.39
CA GLU A 202 1.01 2.48 -25.20
C GLU A 202 0.82 3.78 -24.41
N PHE A 203 1.37 3.83 -23.19
CA PHE A 203 1.17 4.91 -22.24
C PHE A 203 2.18 6.03 -22.48
N ASP A 204 1.65 7.23 -22.75
CA ASP A 204 2.43 8.45 -22.89
C ASP A 204 2.26 9.30 -21.63
N TRP A 205 3.36 9.80 -21.08
CA TRP A 205 3.31 10.69 -19.93
C TRP A 205 4.57 11.54 -19.82
N THR A 206 4.38 12.85 -19.72
CA THR A 206 5.47 13.80 -19.54
C THR A 206 5.23 14.59 -18.25
N VAL A 207 6.25 14.67 -17.41
CA VAL A 207 6.29 15.51 -16.20
C VAL A 207 7.34 16.59 -16.39
N LYS A 208 6.93 17.83 -16.32
CA LYS A 208 7.81 18.99 -16.40
C LYS A 208 8.38 19.39 -15.04
N CYS A 209 9.51 20.07 -15.07
CA CYS A 209 10.11 20.61 -13.85
C CYS A 209 9.12 21.53 -13.11
N GLY A 210 8.97 21.31 -11.80
CA GLY A 210 8.06 22.09 -10.94
C GLY A 210 6.61 21.64 -10.90
N GLU A 211 6.17 20.73 -11.78
CA GLU A 211 4.82 20.19 -11.73
C GLU A 211 4.63 19.27 -10.51
N LYS A 212 3.40 19.23 -10.01
CA LYS A 212 2.97 18.38 -8.89
C LYS A 212 1.81 17.52 -9.35
N TRP A 213 2.00 16.20 -9.32
CA TRP A 213 1.05 15.24 -9.85
C TRP A 213 0.43 14.37 -8.75
N ALA A 214 -0.86 14.12 -8.85
CA ALA A 214 -1.58 13.12 -8.08
C ALA A 214 -1.91 11.93 -8.99
N LEU A 215 -1.33 10.76 -8.72
CA LEU A 215 -1.63 9.53 -9.42
C LEU A 215 -2.74 8.79 -8.69
N SER A 216 -3.95 8.76 -9.26
CA SER A 216 -5.14 8.13 -8.69
C SER A 216 -5.64 7.00 -9.59
N GLY A 217 -6.32 6.03 -8.99
CA GLY A 217 -6.91 4.88 -9.69
C GLY A 217 -7.20 3.73 -8.74
N GLU A 218 -8.00 2.76 -9.19
CA GLU A 218 -8.35 1.56 -8.44
C GLU A 218 -7.12 0.68 -8.11
N ASN A 219 -7.27 -0.22 -7.14
CA ASN A 219 -6.24 -1.20 -6.83
C ASN A 219 -6.04 -2.13 -8.04
N GLY A 220 -4.78 -2.38 -8.39
CA GLY A 220 -4.44 -3.17 -9.58
C GLY A 220 -4.37 -2.38 -10.90
N ALA A 221 -4.68 -1.08 -10.92
CA ALA A 221 -4.63 -0.24 -12.12
C ALA A 221 -3.21 0.07 -12.65
N GLY A 222 -2.15 -0.49 -12.06
CA GLY A 222 -0.78 -0.30 -12.52
C GLY A 222 -0.03 0.87 -11.90
N LYS A 223 -0.59 1.59 -10.90
CA LYS A 223 0.09 2.74 -10.25
C LYS A 223 1.49 2.42 -9.74
N SER A 224 1.63 1.31 -9.01
CA SER A 224 2.94 0.88 -8.49
C SER A 224 3.91 0.47 -9.59
N THR A 225 3.39 -0.09 -10.69
CA THR A 225 4.20 -0.40 -11.87
C THR A 225 4.73 0.88 -12.53
N LEU A 226 3.87 1.88 -12.68
CA LEU A 226 4.27 3.19 -13.22
C LEU A 226 5.34 3.86 -12.33
N LEU A 227 5.14 3.86 -11.00
CA LEU A 227 6.14 4.39 -10.07
C LEU A 227 7.46 3.62 -10.15
N SER A 228 7.43 2.29 -10.31
CA SER A 228 8.65 1.49 -10.44
C SER A 228 9.47 1.81 -11.70
N LEU A 229 8.81 2.28 -12.77
CA LEU A 229 9.52 2.78 -13.97
C LEU A 229 10.26 4.09 -13.67
N ILE A 230 9.61 5.02 -12.95
CA ILE A 230 10.22 6.31 -12.59
C ILE A 230 11.37 6.11 -11.59
N CYS A 231 11.20 5.22 -10.60
CA CYS A 231 12.23 4.91 -9.62
C CYS A 231 13.38 4.04 -10.19
N ALA A 232 13.33 3.73 -11.48
CA ALA A 232 14.29 2.86 -12.16
C ALA A 232 14.42 1.44 -11.57
N ASP A 233 13.38 0.99 -10.84
CA ASP A 233 13.35 -0.34 -10.21
C ASP A 233 12.78 -1.42 -11.14
N ASN A 234 12.10 -1.03 -12.22
CA ASN A 234 11.50 -1.96 -13.17
C ASN A 234 12.49 -2.33 -14.29
N PRO A 235 12.91 -3.60 -14.41
CA PRO A 235 13.86 -4.01 -15.45
C PRO A 235 13.32 -3.83 -16.87
N GLN A 236 11.99 -3.86 -17.09
CA GLN A 236 11.40 -3.61 -18.40
C GLN A 236 11.58 -2.16 -18.86
N SER A 237 11.99 -1.25 -17.99
CA SER A 237 12.28 0.14 -18.33
C SER A 237 13.36 0.28 -19.42
N TYR A 238 14.29 -0.68 -19.50
CA TYR A 238 15.33 -0.69 -20.51
C TYR A 238 14.84 -1.04 -21.93
N ALA A 239 13.70 -1.72 -22.02
CA ALA A 239 13.07 -2.07 -23.31
C ALA A 239 12.05 -1.02 -23.78
N CYS A 240 11.81 0.01 -22.97
CA CYS A 240 10.83 1.06 -23.24
C CYS A 240 11.52 2.39 -23.61
N ASP A 241 10.79 3.24 -24.31
CA ASP A 241 11.25 4.61 -24.59
C ASP A 241 10.93 5.53 -23.39
N ILE A 242 11.89 5.57 -22.47
CA ILE A 242 11.78 6.31 -21.20
C ILE A 242 12.99 7.22 -21.06
N SER A 243 12.74 8.48 -20.72
CA SER A 243 13.77 9.41 -20.29
C SER A 243 13.46 9.91 -18.88
N LEU A 244 14.45 9.90 -18.02
CA LEU A 244 14.37 10.39 -16.65
C LEU A 244 15.42 11.46 -16.43
N PHE A 245 15.02 12.61 -15.90
CA PHE A 245 15.91 13.75 -15.66
C PHE A 245 16.71 14.15 -16.92
N GLY A 246 16.05 14.09 -18.09
CA GLY A 246 16.64 14.43 -19.38
C GLY A 246 17.58 13.38 -19.98
N ARG A 247 17.73 12.20 -19.33
CA ARG A 247 18.58 11.10 -19.84
C ARG A 247 17.73 9.90 -20.22
N LYS A 248 17.97 9.38 -21.42
CA LYS A 248 17.30 8.17 -21.92
C LYS A 248 17.77 6.93 -21.13
N ARG A 249 16.82 6.07 -20.75
CA ARG A 249 17.13 4.79 -20.11
C ARG A 249 17.90 3.88 -21.06
N GLY A 250 18.98 3.25 -20.54
CA GLY A 250 19.88 2.40 -21.34
C GLY A 250 20.94 3.15 -22.13
N SER A 251 21.15 4.46 -21.89
CA SER A 251 22.21 5.25 -22.53
C SER A 251 23.57 5.20 -21.80
N GLY A 252 23.71 4.27 -20.83
CA GLY A 252 24.92 4.11 -20.01
C GLY A 252 24.84 4.77 -18.63
N GLU A 253 23.67 5.26 -18.25
CA GLU A 253 23.42 5.81 -16.92
C GLU A 253 23.38 4.71 -15.85
N SER A 254 23.88 5.01 -14.66
CA SER A 254 23.74 4.15 -13.49
C SER A 254 22.35 4.34 -12.83
N ILE A 255 21.80 3.25 -12.30
CA ILE A 255 20.58 3.33 -11.44
C ILE A 255 20.77 4.33 -10.31
N TRP A 256 21.95 4.37 -9.72
CA TRP A 256 22.28 5.27 -8.62
C TRP A 256 22.28 6.75 -9.01
N GLU A 257 22.65 7.04 -10.27
CA GLU A 257 22.57 8.41 -10.80
C GLU A 257 21.13 8.90 -10.90
N ILE A 258 20.18 7.99 -11.14
CA ILE A 258 18.75 8.32 -11.15
C ILE A 258 18.22 8.43 -9.73
N LYS A 259 18.49 7.42 -8.90
CA LYS A 259 17.93 7.32 -7.54
C LYS A 259 18.34 8.47 -6.62
N LYS A 260 19.56 9.00 -6.78
CA LYS A 260 20.00 10.18 -5.99
C LYS A 260 19.13 11.42 -6.16
N HIS A 261 18.31 11.47 -7.21
CA HIS A 261 17.39 12.56 -7.50
C HIS A 261 15.96 12.31 -7.03
N ILE A 262 15.67 11.12 -6.46
CA ILE A 262 14.34 10.68 -6.11
C ILE A 262 14.27 10.44 -4.61
N GLY A 263 13.44 11.21 -3.91
CA GLY A 263 12.98 10.85 -2.56
C GLY A 263 11.74 9.97 -2.66
N TYR A 264 11.80 8.76 -2.12
CA TYR A 264 10.69 7.80 -2.16
C TYR A 264 10.20 7.44 -0.77
N VAL A 265 8.91 7.59 -0.55
CA VAL A 265 8.24 7.22 0.71
C VAL A 265 7.05 6.34 0.41
N SER A 266 6.98 5.16 1.02
CA SER A 266 5.81 4.29 0.91
C SER A 266 5.55 3.53 2.22
N PRO A 267 4.30 3.11 2.47
CA PRO A 267 3.96 2.28 3.64
C PRO A 267 4.69 0.94 3.67
N GLU A 268 5.14 0.44 2.52
CA GLU A 268 5.84 -0.84 2.40
C GLU A 268 7.30 -0.75 2.83
N MET A 269 7.91 0.44 2.77
CA MET A 269 9.35 0.60 3.07
C MET A 269 9.71 0.16 4.48
N HIS A 270 8.84 0.41 5.47
CA HIS A 270 9.14 -0.01 6.85
C HIS A 270 9.21 -1.53 7.02
N ARG A 271 8.53 -2.30 6.15
CA ARG A 271 8.56 -3.77 6.16
C ARG A 271 9.86 -4.33 5.60
N ALA A 272 10.59 -3.53 4.84
CA ALA A 272 11.89 -3.92 4.29
C ALA A 272 13.01 -3.92 5.35
N TYR A 273 12.80 -3.24 6.48
CA TYR A 273 13.75 -3.27 7.59
C TYR A 273 13.50 -4.51 8.45
N LEU A 274 14.29 -5.55 8.20
CA LEU A 274 14.16 -6.86 8.88
C LEU A 274 14.81 -6.91 10.26
N LYS A 275 15.68 -5.93 10.57
CA LYS A 275 16.41 -5.84 11.82
C LYS A 275 15.87 -4.71 12.67
N ASN A 276 15.87 -4.89 13.98
CA ASN A 276 15.60 -3.83 14.94
C ASN A 276 16.81 -2.89 14.98
N LEU A 277 16.77 -1.85 14.16
CA LEU A 277 17.81 -0.84 14.04
C LEU A 277 17.40 0.43 14.79
N PRO A 278 18.37 1.19 15.36
CA PRO A 278 18.10 2.53 15.86
C PRO A 278 17.50 3.42 14.75
N ALA A 279 16.56 4.29 15.11
CA ALA A 279 15.92 5.18 14.14
C ALA A 279 16.92 6.05 13.37
N ILE A 280 17.99 6.49 14.04
CA ILE A 280 19.04 7.28 13.40
C ILE A 280 19.78 6.50 12.29
N ASP A 281 19.99 5.19 12.47
CA ASP A 281 20.63 4.35 11.47
C ASP A 281 19.71 4.15 10.26
N ILE A 282 18.38 4.07 10.50
CA ILE A 282 17.37 4.00 9.44
C ILE A 282 17.38 5.30 8.62
N VAL A 283 17.37 6.45 9.28
CA VAL A 283 17.44 7.75 8.61
C VAL A 283 18.75 7.90 7.83
N ALA A 284 19.89 7.54 8.47
CA ALA A 284 21.21 7.62 7.84
C ALA A 284 21.37 6.68 6.64
N SER A 285 20.62 5.56 6.60
CA SER A 285 20.66 4.64 5.45
C SER A 285 20.14 5.27 4.16
N GLY A 286 19.27 6.27 4.28
CA GLY A 286 18.77 7.04 3.14
C GLY A 286 19.86 7.84 2.41
N LEU A 287 20.97 8.19 3.08
CA LEU A 287 22.12 8.83 2.44
C LEU A 287 22.87 7.90 1.49
N HIS A 288 22.67 6.59 1.63
CA HIS A 288 23.32 5.55 0.85
C HIS A 288 22.34 4.78 -0.04
N ASP A 289 21.09 5.23 -0.09
CA ASP A 289 20.00 4.56 -0.82
C ASP A 289 19.93 3.05 -0.52
N SER A 290 20.09 2.71 0.77
CA SER A 290 20.18 1.33 1.26
C SER A 290 19.18 1.06 2.37
N ILE A 291 18.82 -0.22 2.57
CA ILE A 291 18.01 -0.68 3.69
C ILE A 291 18.93 -1.06 4.85
N GLY A 292 19.27 -0.07 5.69
CA GLY A 292 20.20 -0.19 6.79
C GLY A 292 21.64 0.19 6.44
N LEU A 293 22.43 0.44 7.48
CA LEU A 293 23.85 0.77 7.33
C LEU A 293 24.67 -0.51 7.25
N TYR A 294 25.33 -0.73 6.14
CA TYR A 294 26.32 -1.78 5.96
C TYR A 294 27.69 -1.22 6.37
N ARG A 295 28.06 -1.41 7.64
CA ARG A 295 29.46 -1.18 8.05
C ARG A 295 30.30 -2.34 7.53
N LYS A 296 31.30 -2.03 6.71
CA LYS A 296 32.42 -2.91 6.46
C LYS A 296 33.36 -2.89 7.65
#